data_ff7fae694fda9621723dc743e7065c8d
#
_entry.id   ff7fae694fda9621723dc743e7065c8d
#
_cell.length_a   1.000
_cell.length_b   1.000
_cell.length_c   1.000
_cell.angle_alpha   90.00
_cell.angle_beta   90.00
_cell.angle_gamma   90.00
#
_symmetry.space_group_name_H-M   'P 1'
#
loop_
_entity.id
_entity.type
_entity.pdbx_description
1 polymer ?
#
loop_
_entity_poly.entity_id
_entity_poly.type
_entity_poly.pdbx_seq_one_letter_code
_entity_poly.pdbx_strand_id
1 'polypeptide(L)'
;MTGRERREQLISIGRAVFAELGFEGTSVEEIAARAGVSKPVVYEHFGGKEGLYAVVVDREMLALEKVITDSLETGSWRERIEQAVMAILTYVEEETDGFLILVRDAKPGDERSFSTLLNSAVGQVSYILREAFEHRGIDPDLADIYGQALVGMVSTTAQWWLDERNPDREVVATHIVNLCWNGLSGMEVKPKLGGK
;
A
#
# COMPACT_ATOMS: atom_id res chain seq x y z
N MET A 1 -5.25 -2.46 33.65
CA MET A 1 -5.00 -2.78 32.22
C MET A 1 -5.09 -4.28 32.02
N THR A 2 -5.96 -4.73 31.16
CA THR A 2 -6.11 -6.15 30.81
C THR A 2 -4.97 -6.62 29.89
N GLY A 3 -4.74 -7.92 29.78
CA GLY A 3 -3.73 -8.46 28.85
C GLY A 3 -3.99 -8.05 27.39
N ARG A 4 -5.26 -7.93 26.97
CA ARG A 4 -5.64 -7.43 25.65
C ARG A 4 -5.26 -5.96 25.45
N GLU A 5 -5.58 -5.11 26.39
CA GLU A 5 -5.21 -3.68 26.35
C GLU A 5 -3.70 -3.50 26.30
N ARG A 6 -2.96 -4.30 27.07
CA ARG A 6 -1.50 -4.29 27.07
C ARG A 6 -0.94 -4.70 25.70
N ARG A 7 -1.51 -5.75 25.10
CA ARG A 7 -1.11 -6.19 23.77
C ARG A 7 -1.32 -5.10 22.73
N GLU A 8 -2.46 -4.42 22.72
CA GLU A 8 -2.75 -3.31 21.79
C GLU A 8 -1.79 -2.13 22.02
N GLN A 9 -1.50 -1.78 23.26
CA GLN A 9 -0.52 -0.75 23.59
C GLN A 9 0.87 -1.08 23.02
N LEU A 10 1.32 -2.32 23.20
CA LEU A 10 2.62 -2.75 22.67
C LEU A 10 2.68 -2.73 21.15
N ILE A 11 1.59 -3.07 20.47
CA ILE A 11 1.51 -2.98 19.00
C ILE A 11 1.58 -1.53 18.55
N SER A 12 0.84 -0.62 19.18
CA SER A 12 0.87 0.80 18.83
C SER A 12 2.26 1.42 19.04
N ILE A 13 2.90 1.11 20.16
CA ILE A 13 4.26 1.60 20.45
C ILE A 13 5.29 0.97 19.52
N GLY A 14 5.19 -0.35 19.29
CA GLY A 14 6.06 -1.06 18.34
C GLY A 14 5.98 -0.48 16.93
N ARG A 15 4.77 -0.17 16.47
CA ARG A 15 4.53 0.51 15.19
C ARG A 15 5.32 1.82 15.08
N ALA A 16 5.19 2.71 16.07
CA ALA A 16 5.90 3.99 16.08
C ALA A 16 7.43 3.80 16.11
N VAL A 17 7.93 2.86 16.94
CA VAL A 17 9.37 2.58 17.05
C VAL A 17 9.93 2.01 15.75
N PHE A 18 9.23 1.07 15.11
CA PHE A 18 9.65 0.49 13.84
C PHE A 18 9.63 1.53 12.70
N ALA A 19 8.63 2.41 12.67
CA ALA A 19 8.58 3.48 11.67
C ALA A 19 9.76 4.46 11.82
N GLU A 20 10.12 4.81 13.06
CA GLU A 20 11.20 5.74 13.37
C GLU A 20 12.59 5.13 13.13
N LEU A 21 12.85 3.94 13.65
CA LEU A 21 14.18 3.33 13.73
C LEU A 21 14.42 2.22 12.68
N GLY A 22 13.38 1.76 12.00
CA GLY A 22 13.41 0.55 11.19
C GLY A 22 13.48 -0.73 12.03
N PHE A 23 13.33 -1.88 11.38
CA PHE A 23 13.40 -3.18 12.08
C PHE A 23 14.77 -3.41 12.70
N GLU A 24 15.87 -3.19 11.98
CA GLU A 24 17.22 -3.45 12.47
C GLU A 24 17.63 -2.50 13.60
N GLY A 25 17.23 -1.22 13.54
CA GLY A 25 17.53 -0.23 14.57
C GLY A 25 16.71 -0.37 15.85
N THR A 26 15.65 -1.17 15.84
CA THR A 26 14.74 -1.36 16.98
C THR A 26 15.25 -2.47 17.92
N SER A 27 15.11 -2.28 19.23
CA SER A 27 15.37 -3.29 20.25
C SER A 27 14.15 -3.53 21.14
N VAL A 28 14.09 -4.72 21.78
CA VAL A 28 13.03 -5.02 22.78
C VAL A 28 13.13 -4.08 23.97
N GLU A 29 14.34 -3.64 24.30
CA GLU A 29 14.63 -2.66 25.35
C GLU A 29 13.94 -1.33 25.08
N GLU A 30 14.09 -0.81 23.87
CA GLU A 30 13.49 0.46 23.46
C GLU A 30 11.97 0.38 23.49
N ILE A 31 11.40 -0.70 22.93
CA ILE A 31 9.95 -0.94 22.93
C ILE A 31 9.42 -0.99 24.38
N ALA A 32 10.07 -1.77 25.23
CA ALA A 32 9.67 -1.92 26.64
C ALA A 32 9.75 -0.59 27.40
N ALA A 33 10.83 0.18 27.18
CA ALA A 33 11.03 1.49 27.82
C ALA A 33 9.93 2.48 27.40
N ARG A 34 9.62 2.59 26.11
CA ARG A 34 8.54 3.47 25.61
C ARG A 34 7.16 3.02 26.06
N ALA A 35 6.96 1.72 26.24
CA ALA A 35 5.69 1.17 26.74
C ALA A 35 5.53 1.25 28.26
N GLY A 36 6.59 1.62 29.01
CA GLY A 36 6.60 1.63 30.45
C GLY A 36 6.42 0.23 31.05
N VAL A 37 7.00 -0.81 30.43
CA VAL A 37 6.93 -2.20 30.88
C VAL A 37 8.31 -2.81 30.96
N SER A 38 8.39 -4.00 31.57
CA SER A 38 9.63 -4.79 31.58
C SER A 38 9.75 -5.63 30.31
N LYS A 39 10.99 -5.95 29.87
CA LYS A 39 11.25 -6.81 28.71
C LYS A 39 10.47 -8.14 28.71
N PRO A 40 10.38 -8.87 29.83
CA PRO A 40 9.59 -10.11 29.92
C PRO A 40 8.15 -9.94 29.39
N VAL A 41 7.53 -8.79 29.64
CA VAL A 41 6.17 -8.52 29.15
C VAL A 41 6.10 -8.51 27.62
N VAL A 42 7.10 -7.95 26.95
CA VAL A 42 7.16 -7.98 25.46
C VAL A 42 7.35 -9.42 24.95
N TYR A 43 8.23 -10.18 25.61
CA TYR A 43 8.45 -11.59 25.26
C TYR A 43 7.21 -12.46 25.50
N GLU A 44 6.48 -12.24 26.61
CA GLU A 44 5.24 -12.93 26.93
C GLU A 44 4.17 -12.74 25.84
N HIS A 45 4.02 -11.52 25.32
CA HIS A 45 2.97 -11.20 24.34
C HIS A 45 3.34 -11.53 22.89
N PHE A 46 4.63 -11.49 22.54
CA PHE A 46 5.06 -11.55 21.14
C PHE A 46 6.26 -12.48 20.88
N GLY A 47 6.89 -13.01 21.90
CA GLY A 47 8.09 -13.85 21.74
C GLY A 47 9.35 -13.04 21.38
N GLY A 48 9.26 -11.71 21.30
CA GLY A 48 10.38 -10.82 20.97
C GLY A 48 10.04 -9.76 19.92
N LYS A 49 11.08 -9.12 19.41
CA LYS A 49 10.99 -8.05 18.39
C LYS A 49 10.37 -8.55 17.07
N GLU A 50 10.80 -9.72 16.64
CA GLU A 50 10.37 -10.37 15.39
C GLU A 50 8.86 -10.67 15.40
N GLY A 51 8.36 -11.21 16.51
CA GLY A 51 6.94 -11.52 16.64
C GLY A 51 6.06 -10.27 16.71
N LEU A 52 6.53 -9.22 17.39
CA LEU A 52 5.83 -7.94 17.41
C LEU A 52 5.82 -7.29 16.01
N TYR A 53 6.96 -7.30 15.32
CA TYR A 53 7.10 -6.76 13.98
C TYR A 53 6.15 -7.47 12.99
N ALA A 54 6.12 -8.80 13.01
CA ALA A 54 5.23 -9.58 12.16
C ALA A 54 3.75 -9.20 12.37
N VAL A 55 3.32 -9.00 13.62
CA VAL A 55 1.95 -8.56 13.92
C VAL A 55 1.68 -7.14 13.43
N VAL A 56 2.66 -6.23 13.53
CA VAL A 56 2.52 -4.86 13.03
C VAL A 56 2.41 -4.88 11.49
N VAL A 57 3.31 -5.56 10.80
CA VAL A 57 3.28 -5.70 9.32
C VAL A 57 1.96 -6.30 8.86
N ASP A 58 1.49 -7.38 9.49
CA ASP A 58 0.20 -8.00 9.16
C ASP A 58 -0.96 -7.02 9.23
N ARG A 59 -0.99 -6.19 10.27
CA ARG A 59 -2.05 -5.18 10.44
C ARG A 59 -2.00 -4.10 9.38
N GLU A 60 -0.81 -3.59 9.08
CA GLU A 60 -0.63 -2.55 8.06
C GLU A 60 -0.95 -3.10 6.66
N MET A 61 -0.56 -4.34 6.36
CA MET A 61 -0.92 -5.01 5.11
C MET A 61 -2.43 -5.14 4.94
N LEU A 62 -3.13 -5.62 5.97
CA LEU A 62 -4.59 -5.75 5.94
C LEU A 62 -5.30 -4.39 5.82
N ALA A 63 -4.78 -3.36 6.49
CA ALA A 63 -5.33 -2.02 6.41
C ALA A 63 -5.21 -1.44 5.00
N LEU A 64 -4.02 -1.51 4.39
CA LEU A 64 -3.79 -0.99 3.05
C LEU A 64 -4.52 -1.83 1.98
N GLU A 65 -4.55 -3.17 2.11
CA GLU A 65 -5.32 -4.04 1.22
C GLU A 65 -6.81 -3.68 1.24
N LYS A 66 -7.36 -3.43 2.43
CA LYS A 66 -8.74 -2.98 2.57
C LYS A 66 -8.98 -1.65 1.88
N VAL A 67 -8.11 -0.67 2.06
CA VAL A 67 -8.19 0.65 1.39
C VAL A 67 -8.24 0.49 -0.13
N ILE A 68 -7.37 -0.35 -0.70
CA ILE A 68 -7.32 -0.61 -2.15
C ILE A 68 -8.62 -1.29 -2.60
N THR A 69 -9.03 -2.36 -1.93
CA THR A 69 -10.22 -3.14 -2.32
C THR A 69 -11.48 -2.30 -2.26
N ASP A 70 -11.73 -1.61 -1.15
CA ASP A 70 -12.92 -0.76 -0.96
C ASP A 70 -12.99 0.34 -2.05
N SER A 71 -11.85 0.92 -2.43
CA SER A 71 -11.78 1.99 -3.42
C SER A 71 -12.08 1.53 -4.87
N LEU A 72 -11.94 0.24 -5.14
CA LEU A 72 -12.19 -0.35 -6.46
C LEU A 72 -13.58 -1.01 -6.59
N GLU A 73 -14.34 -1.11 -5.51
CA GLU A 73 -15.54 -1.93 -5.41
C GLU A 73 -16.70 -1.38 -6.25
N THR A 74 -16.91 -0.06 -6.23
CA THR A 74 -18.08 0.58 -6.82
C THR A 74 -17.72 1.80 -7.68
N GLY A 75 -18.61 2.12 -8.64
CA GLY A 75 -18.49 3.29 -9.48
C GLY A 75 -18.06 2.99 -10.91
N SER A 76 -18.13 4.02 -11.73
CA SER A 76 -17.58 3.98 -13.10
C SER A 76 -16.05 3.84 -13.07
N TRP A 77 -15.48 3.50 -14.19
CA TRP A 77 -14.03 3.38 -14.36
C TRP A 77 -13.25 4.60 -13.86
N ARG A 78 -13.71 5.78 -14.23
CA ARG A 78 -13.07 7.03 -13.80
C ARG A 78 -13.17 7.23 -12.31
N GLU A 79 -14.35 6.99 -11.74
CA GLU A 79 -14.58 7.10 -10.29
C GLU A 79 -13.71 6.13 -9.50
N ARG A 80 -13.55 4.88 -9.97
CA ARG A 80 -12.64 3.91 -9.34
C ARG A 80 -11.19 4.36 -9.34
N ILE A 81 -10.70 4.95 -10.44
CA ILE A 81 -9.35 5.51 -10.50
C ILE A 81 -9.22 6.68 -9.51
N GLU A 82 -10.18 7.59 -9.49
CA GLU A 82 -10.18 8.74 -8.56
C GLU A 82 -10.19 8.28 -7.11
N GLN A 83 -11.07 7.34 -6.77
CA GLN A 83 -11.21 6.77 -5.42
C GLN A 83 -9.93 6.06 -4.99
N ALA A 84 -9.35 5.21 -5.85
CA ALA A 84 -8.14 4.46 -5.52
C ALA A 84 -6.93 5.36 -5.29
N VAL A 85 -6.70 6.33 -6.17
CA VAL A 85 -5.59 7.27 -6.04
C VAL A 85 -5.74 8.12 -4.78
N MET A 86 -6.94 8.68 -4.53
CA MET A 86 -7.20 9.47 -3.33
C MET A 86 -7.08 8.64 -2.06
N ALA A 87 -7.61 7.43 -2.04
CA ALA A 87 -7.55 6.56 -0.87
C ALA A 87 -6.10 6.17 -0.50
N ILE A 88 -5.28 5.85 -1.50
CA ILE A 88 -3.86 5.52 -1.28
C ILE A 88 -3.10 6.73 -0.76
N LEU A 89 -3.24 7.91 -1.37
CA LEU A 89 -2.55 9.12 -0.91
C LEU A 89 -3.04 9.57 0.47
N THR A 90 -4.33 9.40 0.77
CA THR A 90 -4.88 9.64 2.11
C THR A 90 -4.24 8.69 3.13
N TYR A 91 -4.12 7.40 2.81
CA TYR A 91 -3.46 6.43 3.67
C TYR A 91 -1.99 6.82 3.93
N VAL A 92 -1.26 7.22 2.89
CA VAL A 92 0.14 7.69 3.03
C VAL A 92 0.24 8.92 3.95
N GLU A 93 -0.74 9.81 3.92
CA GLU A 93 -0.75 11.02 4.74
C GLU A 93 -1.15 10.76 6.19
N GLU A 94 -2.22 10.01 6.40
CA GLU A 94 -2.81 9.77 7.72
C GLU A 94 -2.15 8.62 8.46
N GLU A 95 -1.68 7.60 7.74
CA GLU A 95 -1.06 6.38 8.28
C GLU A 95 0.42 6.26 7.87
N THR A 96 1.13 7.38 7.91
CA THR A 96 2.53 7.51 7.46
C THR A 96 3.44 6.42 8.06
N ASP A 97 3.34 6.16 9.36
CA ASP A 97 4.15 5.14 10.06
C ASP A 97 3.91 3.75 9.48
N GLY A 98 2.64 3.41 9.23
CA GLY A 98 2.28 2.12 8.63
C GLY A 98 2.84 1.96 7.23
N PHE A 99 2.68 2.98 6.40
CA PHE A 99 3.20 2.96 5.03
C PHE A 99 4.74 2.88 5.00
N LEU A 100 5.43 3.62 5.89
CA LEU A 100 6.89 3.55 6.04
C LEU A 100 7.38 2.13 6.35
N ILE A 101 6.71 1.44 7.29
CA ILE A 101 7.05 0.06 7.67
C ILE A 101 6.92 -0.87 6.45
N LEU A 102 5.85 -0.71 5.67
CA LEU A 102 5.60 -1.57 4.50
C LEU A 102 6.62 -1.37 3.38
N VAL A 103 7.07 -0.14 3.12
CA VAL A 103 7.95 0.17 1.99
C VAL A 103 9.44 0.09 2.30
N ARG A 104 9.86 0.32 3.55
CA ARG A 104 11.29 0.36 3.93
C ARG A 104 11.88 -1.00 4.26
N ASP A 105 11.13 -1.83 4.96
CA ASP A 105 11.65 -3.09 5.53
C ASP A 105 11.21 -4.34 4.76
N ALA A 106 10.77 -4.18 3.51
CA ALA A 106 10.37 -5.29 2.66
C ALA A 106 11.54 -6.25 2.43
N LYS A 107 11.54 -7.40 3.09
CA LYS A 107 12.50 -8.48 2.80
C LYS A 107 12.06 -9.21 1.54
N PRO A 108 12.93 -9.36 0.53
CA PRO A 108 12.63 -10.16 -0.64
C PRO A 108 12.34 -11.61 -0.22
N GLY A 109 11.18 -12.12 -0.61
CA GLY A 109 10.78 -13.52 -0.34
C GLY A 109 9.82 -13.72 0.84
N ASP A 110 9.47 -12.70 1.60
CA ASP A 110 8.38 -12.80 2.58
C ASP A 110 7.04 -12.97 1.86
N GLU A 111 6.25 -13.99 2.25
CA GLU A 111 4.90 -14.25 1.72
C GLU A 111 3.96 -13.05 1.92
N ARG A 112 4.23 -12.24 2.94
CA ARG A 112 3.53 -10.99 3.26
C ARG A 112 4.50 -9.82 3.15
N SER A 113 4.50 -9.19 2.00
CA SER A 113 5.35 -8.04 1.69
C SER A 113 4.59 -7.01 0.87
N PHE A 114 5.09 -5.79 0.83
CA PHE A 114 4.52 -4.74 -0.03
C PHE A 114 4.43 -5.18 -1.49
N SER A 115 5.38 -5.98 -1.98
CA SER A 115 5.34 -6.53 -3.34
C SER A 115 4.19 -7.52 -3.55
N THR A 116 3.85 -8.37 -2.56
CA THR A 116 2.68 -9.26 -2.66
C THR A 116 1.37 -8.49 -2.65
N LEU A 117 1.29 -7.41 -1.88
CA LEU A 117 0.15 -6.50 -1.90
C LEU A 117 -0.01 -5.81 -3.26
N LEU A 118 1.09 -5.31 -3.85
CA LEU A 118 1.06 -4.74 -5.21
C LEU A 118 0.61 -5.76 -6.25
N ASN A 119 1.08 -7.01 -6.16
CA ASN A 119 0.64 -8.07 -7.07
C ASN A 119 -0.87 -8.37 -6.94
N SER A 120 -1.41 -8.36 -5.71
CA SER A 120 -2.85 -8.49 -5.47
C SER A 120 -3.63 -7.31 -6.11
N ALA A 121 -3.16 -6.09 -5.92
CA ALA A 121 -3.74 -4.90 -6.54
C ALA A 121 -3.71 -4.97 -8.09
N VAL A 122 -2.59 -5.42 -8.67
CA VAL A 122 -2.49 -5.67 -10.12
C VAL A 122 -3.55 -6.66 -10.57
N GLY A 123 -3.71 -7.79 -9.85
CA GLY A 123 -4.73 -8.79 -10.18
C GLY A 123 -6.15 -8.21 -10.19
N GLN A 124 -6.50 -7.39 -9.18
CA GLN A 124 -7.81 -6.74 -9.09
C GLN A 124 -8.02 -5.74 -10.26
N VAL A 125 -7.05 -4.89 -10.53
CA VAL A 125 -7.11 -3.91 -11.64
C VAL A 125 -7.18 -4.61 -12.98
N SER A 126 -6.37 -5.64 -13.21
CA SER A 126 -6.39 -6.43 -14.44
C SER A 126 -7.74 -7.12 -14.66
N TYR A 127 -8.33 -7.70 -13.61
CA TYR A 127 -9.65 -8.32 -13.68
C TYR A 127 -10.72 -7.32 -14.17
N ILE A 128 -10.74 -6.15 -13.57
CA ILE A 128 -11.66 -5.09 -13.95
C ILE A 128 -11.39 -4.63 -15.40
N LEU A 129 -10.11 -4.50 -15.81
CA LEU A 129 -9.74 -4.08 -17.18
C LEU A 129 -10.16 -5.10 -18.25
N ARG A 130 -10.11 -6.39 -17.99
CA ARG A 130 -10.48 -7.43 -18.94
C ARG A 130 -11.91 -7.24 -19.45
N GLU A 131 -12.86 -7.04 -18.56
CA GLU A 131 -14.25 -6.78 -18.91
C GLU A 131 -14.40 -5.53 -19.82
N ALA A 132 -13.71 -4.45 -19.46
CA ALA A 132 -13.73 -3.22 -20.26
C ALA A 132 -13.08 -3.40 -21.64
N PHE A 133 -12.03 -4.19 -21.73
CA PHE A 133 -11.31 -4.48 -22.98
C PHE A 133 -12.16 -5.30 -23.94
N GLU A 134 -12.84 -6.33 -23.45
CA GLU A 134 -13.80 -7.12 -24.23
C GLU A 134 -14.85 -6.23 -24.88
N HIS A 135 -15.47 -5.32 -24.12
CA HIS A 135 -16.48 -4.39 -24.63
C HIS A 135 -15.95 -3.41 -25.69
N ARG A 136 -14.65 -3.13 -25.68
CA ARG A 136 -13.99 -2.21 -26.62
C ARG A 136 -13.30 -2.92 -27.80
N GLY A 137 -13.35 -4.25 -27.86
CA GLY A 137 -12.66 -5.05 -28.88
C GLY A 137 -11.13 -5.01 -28.74
N ILE A 138 -10.62 -4.73 -27.55
CA ILE A 138 -9.20 -4.85 -27.19
C ILE A 138 -8.99 -6.27 -26.65
N ASP A 139 -7.84 -6.86 -26.95
CA ASP A 139 -7.47 -8.18 -26.44
C ASP A 139 -7.45 -8.19 -24.91
N PRO A 140 -8.30 -8.96 -24.21
CA PRO A 140 -8.36 -9.02 -22.75
C PRO A 140 -7.05 -9.48 -22.09
N ASP A 141 -6.23 -10.27 -22.78
CA ASP A 141 -4.94 -10.75 -22.25
C ASP A 141 -3.92 -9.60 -22.08
N LEU A 142 -4.15 -8.46 -22.71
CA LEU A 142 -3.33 -7.26 -22.52
C LEU A 142 -3.62 -6.52 -21.20
N ALA A 143 -4.71 -6.85 -20.52
CA ALA A 143 -5.13 -6.17 -19.27
C ALA A 143 -4.03 -6.19 -18.19
N ASP A 144 -3.23 -7.25 -18.12
CA ASP A 144 -2.16 -7.38 -17.14
C ASP A 144 -1.04 -6.34 -17.35
N ILE A 145 -0.74 -5.97 -18.60
CA ILE A 145 0.23 -4.91 -18.92
C ILE A 145 -0.24 -3.57 -18.34
N TYR A 146 -1.52 -3.26 -18.56
CA TYR A 146 -2.12 -2.01 -18.09
C TYR A 146 -2.28 -2.01 -16.56
N GLY A 147 -2.65 -3.15 -15.96
CA GLY A 147 -2.70 -3.32 -14.51
C GLY A 147 -1.34 -3.04 -13.86
N GLN A 148 -0.27 -3.62 -14.39
CA GLN A 148 1.10 -3.36 -13.93
C GLN A 148 1.49 -1.89 -14.07
N ALA A 149 1.19 -1.27 -15.21
CA ALA A 149 1.52 0.13 -15.46
C ALA A 149 0.78 1.07 -14.50
N LEU A 150 -0.53 0.88 -14.31
CA LEU A 150 -1.35 1.72 -13.44
C LEU A 150 -0.97 1.59 -11.97
N VAL A 151 -0.87 0.37 -11.46
CA VAL A 151 -0.49 0.12 -10.07
C VAL A 151 0.94 0.59 -9.81
N GLY A 152 1.87 0.33 -10.73
CA GLY A 152 3.25 0.80 -10.64
C GLY A 152 3.33 2.33 -10.59
N MET A 153 2.61 3.03 -11.44
CA MET A 153 2.57 4.49 -11.46
C MET A 153 2.05 5.06 -10.12
N VAL A 154 0.91 4.57 -9.65
CA VAL A 154 0.32 5.05 -8.39
C VAL A 154 1.23 4.74 -7.21
N SER A 155 1.73 3.50 -7.09
CA SER A 155 2.57 3.10 -5.95
C SER A 155 3.91 3.83 -5.92
N THR A 156 4.57 4.02 -7.05
CA THR A 156 5.84 4.75 -7.13
C THR A 156 5.64 6.23 -6.82
N THR A 157 4.56 6.84 -7.31
CA THR A 157 4.25 8.24 -6.99
C THR A 157 3.88 8.42 -5.52
N ALA A 158 3.15 7.48 -4.93
CA ALA A 158 2.82 7.51 -3.50
C ALA A 158 4.08 7.41 -2.62
N GLN A 159 5.04 6.54 -2.99
CA GLN A 159 6.32 6.43 -2.28
C GLN A 159 7.16 7.72 -2.40
N TRP A 160 7.25 8.31 -3.59
CA TRP A 160 7.91 9.58 -3.77
C TRP A 160 7.24 10.70 -2.94
N TRP A 161 5.92 10.78 -2.97
CA TRP A 161 5.17 11.80 -2.24
C TRP A 161 5.22 11.61 -0.72
N LEU A 162 5.49 10.41 -0.23
CA LEU A 162 5.72 10.14 1.20
C LEU A 162 6.80 11.06 1.79
N ASP A 163 7.87 11.29 1.04
CA ASP A 163 9.00 12.09 1.49
C ASP A 163 8.84 13.59 1.15
N GLU A 164 8.31 13.91 -0.02
CA GLU A 164 8.22 15.29 -0.53
C GLU A 164 7.07 16.10 0.08
N ARG A 165 5.89 15.49 0.23
CA ARG A 165 4.66 16.13 0.76
C ARG A 165 4.25 17.42 0.04
N ASN A 166 4.80 17.69 -1.10
CA ASN A 166 4.50 18.84 -1.95
C ASN A 166 4.57 18.40 -3.42
N PRO A 167 3.55 18.74 -4.25
CA PRO A 167 2.35 19.52 -3.91
C PRO A 167 1.36 18.76 -3.00
N ASP A 168 0.26 19.42 -2.62
CA ASP A 168 -0.78 18.84 -1.78
C ASP A 168 -1.38 17.56 -2.42
N ARG A 169 -1.92 16.68 -1.59
CA ARG A 169 -2.52 15.38 -1.97
C ARG A 169 -3.49 15.49 -3.14
N GLU A 170 -4.40 16.45 -3.10
CA GLU A 170 -5.41 16.67 -4.12
C GLU A 170 -4.81 17.04 -5.48
N VAL A 171 -3.73 17.80 -5.48
CA VAL A 171 -3.01 18.16 -6.70
C VAL A 171 -2.33 16.92 -7.29
N VAL A 172 -1.62 16.14 -6.47
CA VAL A 172 -0.99 14.88 -6.91
C VAL A 172 -2.03 13.93 -7.47
N ALA A 173 -3.13 13.71 -6.72
CA ALA A 173 -4.22 12.84 -7.17
C ALA A 173 -4.80 13.28 -8.50
N THR A 174 -5.11 14.57 -8.67
CA THR A 174 -5.68 15.12 -9.89
C THR A 174 -4.78 14.84 -11.10
N HIS A 175 -3.48 15.02 -10.96
CA HIS A 175 -2.54 14.80 -12.07
C HIS A 175 -2.34 13.32 -12.40
N ILE A 176 -2.28 12.44 -11.40
CA ILE A 176 -2.25 10.98 -11.62
C ILE A 176 -3.53 10.54 -12.35
N VAL A 177 -4.69 10.93 -11.84
CA VAL A 177 -5.99 10.58 -12.43
C VAL A 177 -6.09 11.08 -13.87
N ASN A 178 -5.68 12.33 -14.12
CA ASN A 178 -5.65 12.90 -15.46
C ASN A 178 -4.79 12.08 -16.43
N LEU A 179 -3.60 11.65 -16.00
CA LEU A 179 -2.71 10.82 -16.80
C LEU A 179 -3.30 9.42 -17.05
N CYS A 180 -3.80 8.75 -16.01
CA CYS A 180 -4.45 7.45 -16.14
C CYS A 180 -5.66 7.50 -17.06
N TRP A 181 -6.55 8.45 -16.83
CA TRP A 181 -7.80 8.54 -17.56
C TRP A 181 -7.60 8.87 -19.04
N ASN A 182 -6.77 9.84 -19.37
CA ASN A 182 -6.51 10.22 -20.75
C ASN A 182 -5.73 9.14 -21.51
N GLY A 183 -4.81 8.44 -20.84
CA GLY A 183 -4.16 7.26 -21.41
C GLY A 183 -5.15 6.15 -21.72
N LEU A 184 -6.02 5.79 -20.78
CA LEU A 184 -7.00 4.71 -20.93
C LEU A 184 -8.12 5.07 -21.92
N SER A 185 -8.61 6.31 -21.91
CA SER A 185 -9.70 6.74 -22.81
C SER A 185 -9.27 6.84 -24.26
N GLY A 186 -7.99 7.15 -24.48
CA GLY A 186 -7.38 7.28 -25.83
C GLY A 186 -6.72 6.01 -26.36
N MET A 187 -6.88 4.86 -25.69
CA MET A 187 -6.23 3.62 -26.15
C MET A 187 -6.69 3.18 -27.55
N GLU A 188 -5.73 2.85 -28.40
CA GLU A 188 -5.95 2.22 -29.68
C GLU A 188 -6.12 0.70 -29.53
N VAL A 189 -7.04 0.11 -30.33
CA VAL A 189 -7.26 -1.36 -30.35
C VAL A 189 -6.02 -2.10 -30.84
N LYS A 190 -5.28 -1.50 -31.75
CA LYS A 190 -4.03 -2.06 -32.32
C LYS A 190 -2.95 -0.99 -32.35
N PRO A 191 -2.38 -0.67 -31.16
CA PRO A 191 -1.35 0.36 -31.10
C PRO A 191 -0.09 -0.08 -31.86
N LYS A 192 0.58 0.89 -32.46
CA LYS A 192 1.86 0.69 -33.16
C LYS A 192 2.90 1.61 -32.54
N LEU A 193 4.13 1.11 -32.42
CA LEU A 193 5.25 1.99 -32.12
C LEU A 193 5.42 2.98 -33.28
N GLY A 194 5.44 4.27 -32.94
CA GLY A 194 5.63 5.33 -33.91
C GLY A 194 7.03 5.24 -34.54
N GLY A 195 7.09 5.01 -35.81
CA GLY A 195 8.36 5.04 -36.50
C GLY A 195 8.46 4.05 -37.63
N LYS A 196 8.24 4.55 -38.84
CA LYS A 196 8.55 4.09 -40.17
C LYS A 196 7.44 3.36 -40.89
#